data_1d998cf30ba4c1d4ff287d9401ee7d19
#
_entry.id   1d998cf30ba4c1d4ff287d9401ee7d19
#
_cell.length_a   1.000
_cell.length_b   1.000
_cell.length_c   1.000
_cell.angle_alpha   90.00
_cell.angle_beta   90.00
_cell.angle_gamma   90.00
#
_symmetry.space_group_name_H-M   'P 1'
#
loop_
_entity.id
_entity.type
_entity.pdbx_description
1 polymer ?
#
loop_
_entity_poly.entity_id
_entity_poly.type
_entity_poly.pdbx_seq_one_letter_code
_entity_poly.pdbx_strand_id
1 'polypeptide(L)'
;MFKPVIKWSGSKRSQSAIIKEYLPDAFDRYYEPFIGGGSMLYAIHPDNAVCGDICIPLIDLWNEIKNNPEELAESYLQRWTRLQTEGYEVYYQIRDEFNQKKRPEDLLFLSRTCVNGLIRFNANGEFNNSLHHTRPGIEPGRLRNIILDWSSHIQGAQFLAGDYTQTTQEAKRGDLIYLDPPYFHTKGRYYGTIDFDAFLCYLEDLNSKGIQYMLSFDGKRGDDDFTVALPEELFKRHVLIPSGNSSFKKVMDKQNLQVLESLYLNW
;
A
#
# COMPACT_ATOMS: atom_id res chain seq x y z
N MET A 1 -15.67 0.94 -7.83
CA MET A 1 -14.23 0.86 -7.46
C MET A 1 -13.81 2.23 -6.93
N PHE A 2 -13.28 2.30 -5.72
CA PHE A 2 -12.84 3.54 -5.06
C PHE A 2 -11.63 4.19 -5.75
N LYS A 3 -11.40 5.48 -5.48
CA LYS A 3 -10.26 6.23 -6.00
C LYS A 3 -9.18 6.31 -4.92
N PRO A 4 -7.90 5.95 -5.20
CA PRO A 4 -6.86 6.00 -4.18
C PRO A 4 -6.47 7.45 -3.87
N VAL A 5 -6.22 7.76 -2.61
CA VAL A 5 -5.59 9.03 -2.20
C VAL A 5 -4.11 9.01 -2.57
N ILE A 6 -3.44 7.90 -2.29
CA ILE A 6 -2.02 7.69 -2.56
C ILE A 6 -1.89 6.69 -3.70
N LYS A 7 -1.00 6.96 -4.67
CA LYS A 7 -0.60 5.98 -5.66
C LYS A 7 0.58 5.19 -5.08
N TRP A 8 0.31 3.97 -4.63
CA TRP A 8 1.33 3.09 -4.05
C TRP A 8 1.60 1.90 -4.96
N SER A 9 2.86 1.50 -5.09
CA SER A 9 3.24 0.31 -5.85
C SER A 9 2.68 -0.94 -5.17
N GLY A 10 2.23 -1.93 -5.95
CA GLY A 10 1.67 -3.17 -5.40
C GLY A 10 0.24 -3.04 -4.86
N SER A 11 -0.44 -1.90 -5.07
CA SER A 11 -1.81 -1.69 -4.59
C SER A 11 -2.78 -2.79 -5.03
N LYS A 12 -3.45 -3.44 -4.09
CA LYS A 12 -4.44 -4.51 -4.30
C LYS A 12 -5.82 -4.02 -4.76
N ARG A 13 -5.92 -2.76 -5.22
CA ARG A 13 -7.22 -2.14 -5.57
C ARG A 13 -8.04 -2.93 -6.60
N SER A 14 -7.39 -3.52 -7.60
CA SER A 14 -8.07 -4.32 -8.63
C SER A 14 -8.54 -5.68 -8.11
N GLN A 15 -7.93 -6.17 -7.05
CA GLN A 15 -8.16 -7.49 -6.47
C GLN A 15 -8.99 -7.44 -5.20
N SER A 16 -9.11 -6.24 -4.58
CA SER A 16 -9.69 -6.10 -3.24
C SER A 16 -11.10 -6.67 -3.12
N ALA A 17 -11.92 -6.55 -4.17
CA ALA A 17 -13.27 -7.13 -4.17
C ALA A 17 -13.23 -8.67 -4.13
N ILE A 18 -12.31 -9.30 -4.87
CA ILE A 18 -12.15 -10.75 -4.88
C ILE A 18 -11.53 -11.23 -3.56
N ILE A 19 -10.48 -10.56 -3.07
CA ILE A 19 -9.84 -10.90 -1.80
C ILE A 19 -10.86 -10.84 -0.65
N LYS A 20 -11.76 -9.86 -0.67
CA LYS A 20 -12.82 -9.71 0.33
C LYS A 20 -13.76 -10.93 0.42
N GLU A 21 -13.96 -11.68 -0.68
CA GLU A 21 -14.80 -12.89 -0.70
C GLU A 21 -14.19 -14.04 0.10
N TYR A 22 -12.90 -13.95 0.45
CA TYR A 22 -12.18 -14.95 1.25
C TYR A 22 -12.06 -14.58 2.73
N LEU A 23 -12.68 -13.49 3.18
CA LEU A 23 -12.69 -13.14 4.60
C LEU A 23 -13.36 -14.25 5.43
N PRO A 24 -12.95 -14.45 6.69
CA PRO A 24 -13.69 -15.29 7.61
C PRO A 24 -15.08 -14.69 7.90
N ASP A 25 -16.01 -15.51 8.37
CA ASP A 25 -17.38 -15.06 8.66
C ASP A 25 -17.43 -13.93 9.70
N ALA A 26 -16.47 -13.90 10.63
CA ALA A 26 -16.33 -12.86 11.65
C ALA A 26 -14.87 -12.73 12.10
N PHE A 27 -14.50 -11.55 12.56
CA PHE A 27 -13.26 -11.25 13.27
C PHE A 27 -13.46 -10.07 14.23
N ASP A 28 -12.64 -9.99 15.28
CA ASP A 28 -12.77 -8.96 16.32
C ASP A 28 -12.07 -7.66 15.90
N ARG A 29 -10.80 -7.76 15.46
CA ARG A 29 -9.98 -6.64 15.03
C ARG A 29 -9.24 -6.99 13.74
N TYR A 30 -9.14 -6.01 12.85
CA TYR A 30 -8.40 -6.12 11.60
C TYR A 30 -7.00 -5.53 11.73
N TYR A 31 -6.00 -6.22 11.18
CA TYR A 31 -4.63 -5.74 11.11
C TYR A 31 -4.15 -5.74 9.66
N GLU A 32 -3.46 -4.66 9.24
CA GLU A 32 -2.83 -4.53 7.92
C GLU A 32 -1.42 -3.91 8.09
N PRO A 33 -0.39 -4.73 8.47
CA PRO A 33 0.95 -4.24 8.82
C PRO A 33 1.81 -3.82 7.62
N PHE A 34 1.30 -3.92 6.41
CA PHE A 34 1.90 -3.46 5.15
C PHE A 34 0.86 -2.61 4.40
N ILE A 35 0.37 -1.54 5.04
CA ILE A 35 -0.80 -0.82 4.54
C ILE A 35 -0.60 -0.19 3.17
N GLY A 36 0.62 0.30 2.84
CA GLY A 36 0.88 0.95 1.57
C GLY A 36 -0.23 1.93 1.15
N GLY A 37 -0.93 1.62 0.05
CA GLY A 37 -2.04 2.42 -0.47
C GLY A 37 -3.41 2.17 0.17
N GLY A 38 -3.51 1.36 1.22
CA GLY A 38 -4.72 1.12 2.01
C GLY A 38 -5.88 0.43 1.28
N SER A 39 -5.58 -0.31 0.23
CA SER A 39 -6.65 -0.85 -0.63
C SER A 39 -7.54 -1.87 0.06
N MET A 40 -6.99 -2.69 0.95
CA MET A 40 -7.77 -3.68 1.69
C MET A 40 -8.50 -3.03 2.86
N LEU A 41 -7.88 -2.11 3.58
CA LEU A 41 -8.55 -1.29 4.59
C LEU A 41 -9.83 -0.64 4.05
N TYR A 42 -9.74 0.01 2.87
CA TYR A 42 -10.91 0.63 2.25
C TYR A 42 -11.97 -0.39 1.85
N ALA A 43 -11.57 -1.50 1.22
CA ALA A 43 -12.51 -2.50 0.72
C ALA A 43 -13.23 -3.27 1.85
N ILE A 44 -12.52 -3.60 2.91
CA ILE A 44 -13.06 -4.33 4.08
C ILE A 44 -13.90 -3.38 4.92
N HIS A 45 -13.44 -2.16 5.16
CA HIS A 45 -14.06 -1.13 6.00
C HIS A 45 -14.39 -1.65 7.41
N PRO A 46 -13.38 -2.10 8.15
CA PRO A 46 -13.58 -2.64 9.49
C PRO A 46 -13.88 -1.52 10.50
N ASP A 47 -14.72 -1.81 11.49
CA ASP A 47 -15.03 -0.86 12.58
C ASP A 47 -13.82 -0.62 13.49
N ASN A 48 -12.90 -1.59 13.60
CA ASN A 48 -11.71 -1.53 14.44
C ASN A 48 -10.51 -2.12 13.69
N ALA A 49 -9.51 -1.28 13.38
CA ALA A 49 -8.32 -1.67 12.65
C ALA A 49 -7.04 -1.11 13.26
N VAL A 50 -5.94 -1.86 13.09
CA VAL A 50 -4.56 -1.38 13.24
C VAL A 50 -3.83 -1.57 11.93
N CYS A 51 -3.37 -0.47 11.36
CA CYS A 51 -2.67 -0.45 10.08
C CYS A 51 -1.25 0.06 10.28
N GLY A 52 -0.28 -0.64 9.71
CA GLY A 52 1.14 -0.34 9.90
C GLY A 52 1.93 -0.25 8.60
N ASP A 53 3.06 0.44 8.66
CA ASP A 53 4.09 0.45 7.62
C ASP A 53 5.42 0.92 8.24
N ILE A 54 6.54 0.45 7.72
CA ILE A 54 7.86 0.94 8.12
C ILE A 54 8.16 2.34 7.57
N CYS A 55 7.43 2.79 6.56
CA CYS A 55 7.58 4.11 5.94
C CYS A 55 6.89 5.18 6.81
N ILE A 56 7.62 5.77 7.76
CA ILE A 56 7.09 6.80 8.68
C ILE A 56 6.32 7.90 7.95
N PRO A 57 6.84 8.55 6.86
CA PRO A 57 6.09 9.60 6.17
C PRO A 57 4.76 9.13 5.57
N LEU A 58 4.64 7.84 5.24
CA LEU A 58 3.39 7.25 4.77
C LEU A 58 2.38 7.13 5.91
N ILE A 59 2.81 6.69 7.08
CA ILE A 59 1.96 6.60 8.27
C ILE A 59 1.52 7.99 8.74
N ASP A 60 2.42 8.96 8.74
CA ASP A 60 2.07 10.35 9.02
C ASP A 60 1.02 10.87 8.04
N LEU A 61 1.14 10.54 6.74
CA LEU A 61 0.16 10.91 5.73
C LEU A 61 -1.21 10.23 5.97
N TRP A 62 -1.26 8.97 6.40
CA TRP A 62 -2.51 8.32 6.78
C TRP A 62 -3.16 8.99 8.00
N ASN A 63 -2.37 9.40 8.98
CA ASN A 63 -2.85 10.16 10.13
C ASN A 63 -3.40 11.55 9.72
N GLU A 64 -2.74 12.25 8.78
CA GLU A 64 -3.25 13.52 8.24
C GLU A 64 -4.55 13.32 7.45
N ILE A 65 -4.66 12.29 6.62
CA ILE A 65 -5.91 11.96 5.91
C ILE A 65 -7.05 11.73 6.89
N LYS A 66 -6.78 11.06 8.02
CA LYS A 66 -7.79 10.75 9.04
C LYS A 66 -8.19 11.99 9.84
N ASN A 67 -7.21 12.75 10.34
CA ASN A 67 -7.42 13.75 11.40
C ASN A 67 -7.56 15.18 10.85
N ASN A 68 -6.86 15.52 9.75
CA ASN A 68 -6.76 16.87 9.21
C ASN A 68 -7.03 16.91 7.69
N PRO A 69 -8.13 16.29 7.19
CA PRO A 69 -8.34 16.09 5.74
C PRO A 69 -8.49 17.40 4.95
N GLU A 70 -9.07 18.44 5.54
CA GLU A 70 -9.25 19.74 4.87
C GLU A 70 -7.92 20.49 4.77
N GLU A 71 -7.14 20.55 5.84
CA GLU A 71 -5.82 21.16 5.88
C GLU A 71 -4.86 20.46 4.90
N LEU A 72 -4.93 19.13 4.82
CA LEU A 72 -4.15 18.35 3.87
C LEU A 72 -4.55 18.68 2.42
N ALA A 73 -5.85 18.81 2.14
CA ALA A 73 -6.34 19.17 0.82
C ALA A 73 -5.93 20.58 0.41
N GLU A 74 -5.99 21.54 1.33
CA GLU A 74 -5.53 22.92 1.12
C GLU A 74 -4.02 22.98 0.87
N SER A 75 -3.26 22.22 1.63
CA SER A 75 -1.81 22.09 1.45
C SER A 75 -1.43 21.54 0.06
N TYR A 76 -2.21 20.59 -0.45
CA TYR A 76 -2.03 20.11 -1.82
C TYR A 76 -2.39 21.17 -2.86
N LEU A 77 -3.49 21.91 -2.68
CA LEU A 77 -3.91 22.99 -3.56
C LEU A 77 -2.80 24.04 -3.69
N GLN A 78 -2.21 24.48 -2.59
CA GLN A 78 -1.13 25.47 -2.57
C GLN A 78 0.09 25.00 -3.38
N ARG A 79 0.56 23.76 -3.16
CA ARG A 79 1.71 23.17 -3.88
C ARG A 79 1.40 22.99 -5.36
N TRP A 80 0.20 22.54 -5.67
CA TRP A 80 -0.24 22.32 -7.06
C TRP A 80 -0.34 23.68 -7.80
N THR A 81 -0.89 24.71 -7.17
CA THR A 81 -0.98 26.06 -7.75
C THR A 81 0.41 26.63 -8.01
N ARG A 82 1.32 26.50 -7.06
CA ARG A 82 2.72 26.90 -7.26
C ARG A 82 3.36 26.19 -8.46
N LEU A 83 3.15 24.87 -8.58
CA LEU A 83 3.65 24.12 -9.74
C LEU A 83 3.10 24.66 -11.07
N GLN A 84 1.82 25.08 -11.12
CA GLN A 84 1.21 25.61 -12.33
C GLN A 84 1.69 27.05 -12.67
N THR A 85 1.96 27.88 -11.66
CA THR A 85 2.29 29.32 -11.84
C THR A 85 3.78 29.59 -11.88
N GLU A 86 4.59 28.86 -11.11
CA GLU A 86 6.05 29.08 -10.97
C GLU A 86 6.87 28.08 -11.81
N GLY A 87 6.23 26.98 -12.32
CA GLY A 87 6.87 26.03 -13.21
C GLY A 87 7.44 24.79 -12.52
N TYR A 88 8.10 23.93 -13.30
CA TYR A 88 8.53 22.59 -12.92
C TYR A 88 9.57 22.56 -11.79
N GLU A 89 10.30 23.63 -11.57
CA GLU A 89 11.34 23.72 -10.53
C GLU A 89 10.75 23.59 -9.12
N VAL A 90 9.50 24.03 -8.93
CA VAL A 90 8.77 23.86 -7.67
C VAL A 90 8.68 22.39 -7.23
N TYR A 91 8.50 21.47 -8.17
CA TYR A 91 8.49 20.05 -7.87
C TYR A 91 9.81 19.60 -7.22
N TYR A 92 10.93 20.00 -7.77
CA TYR A 92 12.26 19.62 -7.27
C TYR A 92 12.56 20.28 -5.93
N GLN A 93 12.15 21.53 -5.73
CA GLN A 93 12.23 22.20 -4.42
C GLN A 93 11.44 21.42 -3.34
N ILE A 94 10.17 21.06 -3.61
CA ILE A 94 9.34 20.30 -2.70
C ILE A 94 9.93 18.89 -2.45
N ARG A 95 10.50 18.26 -3.48
CA ARG A 95 11.18 16.97 -3.33
C ARG A 95 12.40 17.06 -2.40
N ASP A 96 13.21 18.09 -2.57
CA ASP A 96 14.40 18.30 -1.74
C ASP A 96 14.00 18.66 -0.30
N GLU A 97 12.94 19.46 -0.10
CA GLU A 97 12.35 19.72 1.22
C GLU A 97 11.79 18.45 1.86
N PHE A 98 11.08 17.61 1.10
CA PHE A 98 10.62 16.31 1.57
C PHE A 98 11.78 15.43 2.02
N ASN A 99 12.86 15.37 1.24
CA ASN A 99 14.01 14.56 1.59
C ASN A 99 14.69 15.01 2.89
N GLN A 100 14.60 16.28 3.23
CA GLN A 100 15.12 16.84 4.49
C GLN A 100 14.15 16.70 5.65
N LYS A 101 12.86 16.99 5.44
CA LYS A 101 11.86 17.19 6.50
C LYS A 101 10.84 16.05 6.63
N LYS A 102 10.71 15.21 5.59
CA LYS A 102 9.79 14.07 5.51
C LYS A 102 8.31 14.41 5.77
N ARG A 103 7.88 15.64 5.45
CA ARG A 103 6.50 16.09 5.70
C ARG A 103 5.48 15.29 4.88
N PRO A 104 4.35 14.85 5.48
CA PRO A 104 3.32 14.05 4.81
C PRO A 104 2.67 14.77 3.63
N GLU A 105 2.47 16.09 3.70
CA GLU A 105 1.88 16.90 2.64
C GLU A 105 2.77 16.92 1.37
N ASP A 106 4.09 16.93 1.57
CA ASP A 106 5.04 16.87 0.47
C ASP A 106 5.00 15.49 -0.19
N LEU A 107 4.89 14.40 0.61
CA LEU A 107 4.72 13.04 0.09
C LEU A 107 3.44 12.91 -0.73
N LEU A 108 2.31 13.46 -0.26
CA LEU A 108 1.07 13.47 -1.03
C LEU A 108 1.27 14.15 -2.38
N PHE A 109 1.81 15.36 -2.40
CA PHE A 109 2.06 16.12 -3.62
C PHE A 109 2.97 15.35 -4.59
N LEU A 110 4.10 14.84 -4.12
CA LEU A 110 5.06 14.08 -4.92
C LEU A 110 4.45 12.80 -5.49
N SER A 111 3.68 12.05 -4.70
CA SER A 111 3.01 10.82 -5.15
C SER A 111 2.01 11.07 -6.28
N ARG A 112 1.43 12.29 -6.33
CA ARG A 112 0.42 12.67 -7.30
C ARG A 112 0.97 13.31 -8.56
N THR A 113 2.19 13.84 -8.51
CA THR A 113 2.82 14.62 -9.59
C THR A 113 4.01 13.92 -10.23
N CYS A 114 4.61 12.92 -9.59
CA CYS A 114 5.75 12.19 -10.14
C CYS A 114 5.38 11.28 -11.33
N VAL A 115 6.38 10.89 -12.11
CA VAL A 115 6.24 9.97 -13.25
C VAL A 115 5.54 8.68 -12.83
N ASN A 116 4.42 8.39 -13.50
CA ASN A 116 3.56 7.22 -13.30
C ASN A 116 2.97 7.09 -11.87
N GLY A 117 3.16 8.10 -11.00
CA GLY A 117 2.80 8.01 -9.58
C GLY A 117 3.61 6.95 -8.84
N LEU A 118 4.81 6.64 -9.31
CA LEU A 118 5.67 5.62 -8.73
C LEU A 118 6.48 6.22 -7.58
N ILE A 119 6.11 5.90 -6.36
CA ILE A 119 6.88 6.24 -5.17
C ILE A 119 8.13 5.37 -5.15
N ARG A 120 9.30 6.01 -5.19
CA ARG A 120 10.59 5.34 -5.21
C ARG A 120 11.59 6.10 -4.34
N PHE A 121 12.27 5.36 -3.49
CA PHE A 121 13.37 5.85 -2.66
C PHE A 121 14.70 5.25 -3.14
N ASN A 122 15.77 6.01 -3.02
CA ASN A 122 17.13 5.51 -3.24
C ASN A 122 17.66 4.77 -1.99
N ALA A 123 18.89 4.26 -2.08
CA ALA A 123 19.53 3.54 -0.97
C ALA A 123 19.70 4.38 0.31
N ASN A 124 19.67 5.72 0.19
CA ASN A 124 19.76 6.66 1.31
C ASN A 124 18.38 7.00 1.91
N GLY A 125 17.28 6.39 1.43
CA GLY A 125 15.92 6.71 1.86
C GLY A 125 15.39 8.04 1.33
N GLU A 126 15.97 8.56 0.24
CA GLU A 126 15.53 9.80 -0.40
C GLU A 126 14.58 9.50 -1.56
N PHE A 127 13.48 10.22 -1.63
CA PHE A 127 12.57 10.18 -2.77
C PHE A 127 13.28 10.70 -4.04
N ASN A 128 13.34 9.89 -5.10
CA ASN A 128 14.17 10.17 -6.26
C ASN A 128 13.45 10.10 -7.62
N ASN A 129 12.11 10.08 -7.65
CA ASN A 129 11.39 10.12 -8.91
C ASN A 129 11.27 11.54 -9.45
N SER A 130 11.06 11.67 -10.78
CA SER A 130 10.96 12.93 -11.48
C SER A 130 9.51 13.39 -11.66
N LEU A 131 9.30 14.67 -11.95
CA LEU A 131 8.00 15.23 -12.32
C LEU A 131 7.49 14.60 -13.62
N HIS A 132 6.18 14.33 -13.68
CA HIS A 132 5.51 13.96 -14.91
C HIS A 132 5.10 15.22 -15.69
N HIS A 133 5.91 15.62 -16.68
CA HIS A 133 5.75 16.91 -17.36
C HIS A 133 4.40 17.11 -18.07
N THR A 134 3.76 16.05 -18.58
CA THR A 134 2.48 16.16 -19.31
C THR A 134 1.24 15.87 -18.44
N ARG A 135 1.43 15.44 -17.18
CA ARG A 135 0.34 15.14 -16.24
C ARG A 135 0.72 15.64 -14.84
N PRO A 136 0.66 16.95 -14.61
CA PRO A 136 1.20 17.58 -13.40
C PRO A 136 0.30 17.37 -12.16
N GLY A 137 -0.24 16.17 -11.99
CA GLY A 137 -1.07 15.80 -10.84
C GLY A 137 -2.55 15.70 -11.13
N ILE A 138 -3.34 15.57 -10.07
CA ILE A 138 -4.80 15.56 -10.11
C ILE A 138 -5.30 16.97 -9.76
N GLU A 139 -6.43 17.36 -10.34
CA GLU A 139 -7.08 18.63 -10.02
C GLU A 139 -7.42 18.67 -8.50
N PRO A 140 -7.08 19.77 -7.78
CA PRO A 140 -7.18 19.85 -6.32
C PRO A 140 -8.58 19.59 -5.74
N GLY A 141 -9.63 20.14 -6.32
CA GLY A 141 -11.00 19.89 -5.84
C GLY A 141 -11.41 18.43 -5.96
N ARG A 142 -10.93 17.75 -7.01
CA ARG A 142 -11.13 16.31 -7.16
C ARG A 142 -10.34 15.50 -6.12
N LEU A 143 -9.12 15.90 -5.80
CA LEU A 143 -8.34 15.24 -4.76
C LEU A 143 -8.93 15.48 -3.38
N ARG A 144 -9.39 16.71 -3.08
CA ARG A 144 -10.08 17.02 -1.84
C ARG A 144 -11.27 16.07 -1.59
N ASN A 145 -12.13 15.87 -2.59
CA ASN A 145 -13.24 14.93 -2.44
C ASN A 145 -12.80 13.49 -2.16
N ILE A 146 -11.68 13.06 -2.75
CA ILE A 146 -11.10 11.74 -2.48
C ILE A 146 -10.56 11.67 -1.04
N ILE A 147 -9.86 12.70 -0.56
CA ILE A 147 -9.32 12.75 0.80
C ILE A 147 -10.47 12.68 1.82
N LEU A 148 -11.54 13.44 1.63
CA LEU A 148 -12.71 13.44 2.52
C LEU A 148 -13.43 12.10 2.55
N ASP A 149 -13.60 11.47 1.39
CA ASP A 149 -14.17 10.12 1.28
C ASP A 149 -13.33 9.11 2.07
N TRP A 150 -12.01 9.12 1.90
CA TRP A 150 -11.10 8.27 2.67
C TRP A 150 -11.13 8.58 4.17
N SER A 151 -11.08 9.85 4.54
CA SER A 151 -11.14 10.25 5.95
C SER A 151 -12.37 9.65 6.65
N SER A 152 -13.54 9.72 6.01
CA SER A 152 -14.77 9.14 6.56
C SER A 152 -14.71 7.60 6.70
N HIS A 153 -14.00 6.92 5.79
CA HIS A 153 -13.90 5.45 5.78
C HIS A 153 -12.91 4.89 6.80
N ILE A 154 -11.91 5.67 7.21
CA ILE A 154 -10.79 5.16 8.04
C ILE A 154 -10.86 5.60 9.49
N GLN A 155 -12.00 6.14 9.95
CA GLN A 155 -12.14 6.63 11.34
C GLN A 155 -11.90 5.53 12.39
N GLY A 156 -12.29 4.28 12.11
CA GLY A 156 -12.03 3.12 12.97
C GLY A 156 -10.59 2.58 12.94
N ALA A 157 -9.72 3.12 12.08
CA ALA A 157 -8.34 2.65 11.96
C ALA A 157 -7.36 3.46 12.81
N GLN A 158 -6.40 2.76 13.43
CA GLN A 158 -5.20 3.31 14.04
C GLN A 158 -4.02 3.08 13.10
N PHE A 159 -3.16 4.09 12.91
CA PHE A 159 -1.99 3.99 12.04
C PHE A 159 -0.71 4.05 12.87
N LEU A 160 0.17 3.04 12.73
CA LEU A 160 1.38 2.86 13.51
C LEU A 160 2.61 2.73 12.60
N ALA A 161 3.64 3.52 12.85
CA ALA A 161 4.94 3.34 12.19
C ALA A 161 5.72 2.22 12.89
N GLY A 162 6.15 1.22 12.13
CA GLY A 162 6.90 0.08 12.65
C GLY A 162 6.88 -1.09 11.68
N ASP A 163 7.65 -2.12 11.99
CA ASP A 163 7.60 -3.36 11.23
C ASP A 163 6.33 -4.18 11.55
N TYR A 164 6.12 -5.24 10.78
CA TYR A 164 4.94 -6.10 10.91
C TYR A 164 4.83 -6.78 12.29
N THR A 165 5.94 -7.09 12.95
CA THR A 165 5.92 -7.73 14.28
C THR A 165 5.51 -6.74 15.36
N GLN A 166 5.97 -5.48 15.25
CA GLN A 166 5.63 -4.40 16.17
C GLN A 166 4.16 -3.98 16.03
N THR A 167 3.71 -3.80 14.79
CA THR A 167 2.38 -3.30 14.49
C THR A 167 1.26 -4.32 14.73
N THR A 168 1.61 -5.60 14.84
CA THR A 168 0.68 -6.70 15.17
C THR A 168 0.90 -7.34 16.55
N GLN A 169 1.75 -6.75 17.40
CA GLN A 169 2.12 -7.33 18.71
C GLN A 169 0.93 -7.58 19.64
N GLU A 170 -0.15 -6.82 19.50
CA GLU A 170 -1.39 -6.97 20.30
C GLU A 170 -2.40 -7.93 19.69
N ALA A 171 -2.11 -8.48 18.50
CA ALA A 171 -3.02 -9.40 17.85
C ALA A 171 -3.20 -10.69 18.65
N LYS A 172 -4.43 -11.19 18.70
CA LYS A 172 -4.83 -12.37 19.46
C LYS A 172 -5.82 -13.22 18.68
N ARG A 173 -6.13 -14.40 19.22
CA ARG A 173 -7.18 -15.26 18.66
C ARG A 173 -8.50 -14.48 18.51
N GLY A 174 -9.12 -14.58 17.36
CA GLY A 174 -10.31 -13.85 16.95
C GLY A 174 -10.01 -12.65 16.04
N ASP A 175 -8.75 -12.19 15.99
CA ASP A 175 -8.33 -11.13 15.08
C ASP A 175 -7.97 -11.69 13.70
N LEU A 176 -8.02 -10.80 12.68
CA LEU A 176 -7.63 -11.08 11.31
C LEU A 176 -6.45 -10.18 10.91
N ILE A 177 -5.39 -10.78 10.35
CA ILE A 177 -4.24 -10.05 9.81
C ILE A 177 -4.21 -10.24 8.29
N TYR A 178 -4.20 -9.13 7.53
CA TYR A 178 -3.93 -9.14 6.10
C TYR A 178 -2.47 -8.75 5.84
N LEU A 179 -1.71 -9.64 5.23
CA LEU A 179 -0.29 -9.51 4.95
C LEU A 179 -0.06 -9.31 3.44
N ASP A 180 0.53 -8.19 3.07
CA ASP A 180 0.95 -7.88 1.69
C ASP A 180 2.40 -7.38 1.68
N PRO A 181 3.36 -8.26 2.06
CA PRO A 181 4.76 -7.87 2.16
C PRO A 181 5.36 -7.52 0.79
N PRO A 182 6.47 -6.75 0.75
CA PRO A 182 7.24 -6.54 -0.47
C PRO A 182 7.68 -7.87 -1.08
N TYR A 183 7.47 -8.05 -2.39
CA TYR A 183 7.81 -9.30 -3.07
C TYR A 183 9.33 -9.48 -3.19
N PHE A 184 9.84 -10.67 -2.86
CA PHE A 184 11.27 -10.98 -2.81
C PHE A 184 12.01 -10.80 -4.14
N HIS A 185 11.31 -10.96 -5.27
CA HIS A 185 11.89 -10.81 -6.61
C HIS A 185 11.92 -9.36 -7.13
N THR A 186 11.36 -8.39 -6.40
CA THR A 186 11.25 -6.99 -6.85
C THR A 186 12.26 -6.07 -6.15
N LYS A 187 13.56 -6.40 -6.24
CA LYS A 187 14.65 -5.59 -5.63
C LYS A 187 14.54 -4.11 -6.03
N GLY A 188 14.59 -3.21 -5.05
CA GLY A 188 14.71 -1.76 -5.22
C GLY A 188 13.41 -0.98 -5.48
N ARG A 189 12.22 -1.58 -5.33
CA ARG A 189 10.92 -0.88 -5.51
C ARG A 189 10.22 -0.50 -4.21
N TYR A 190 10.65 -1.04 -3.09
CA TYR A 190 9.99 -0.87 -1.80
C TYR A 190 10.92 -0.22 -0.78
N TYR A 191 10.34 0.38 0.24
CA TYR A 191 11.02 0.91 1.40
C TYR A 191 11.31 -0.25 2.36
N GLY A 192 12.55 -0.79 2.32
CA GLY A 192 12.98 -1.92 3.15
C GLY A 192 12.97 -3.29 2.45
N THR A 193 13.52 -4.26 3.13
CA THR A 193 13.56 -5.68 2.76
C THR A 193 13.08 -6.52 3.92
N ILE A 194 12.41 -7.64 3.63
CA ILE A 194 11.99 -8.60 4.66
C ILE A 194 12.97 -9.78 4.65
N ASP A 195 13.40 -10.21 5.83
CA ASP A 195 14.05 -11.48 6.03
C ASP A 195 12.98 -12.59 5.94
N PHE A 196 13.16 -13.50 4.99
CA PHE A 196 12.17 -14.53 4.71
C PHE A 196 12.06 -15.54 5.84
N ASP A 197 13.18 -15.96 6.42
CA ASP A 197 13.19 -16.94 7.51
C ASP A 197 12.52 -16.36 8.77
N ALA A 198 12.83 -15.11 9.10
CA ALA A 198 12.14 -14.40 10.18
C ALA A 198 10.63 -14.25 9.91
N PHE A 199 10.25 -14.03 8.65
CA PHE A 199 8.85 -13.93 8.28
C PHE A 199 8.11 -15.29 8.39
N LEU A 200 8.75 -16.40 8.03
CA LEU A 200 8.18 -17.74 8.24
C LEU A 200 7.98 -18.03 9.75
N CYS A 201 8.96 -17.75 10.60
CA CYS A 201 8.81 -17.87 12.04
C CYS A 201 7.67 -17.02 12.61
N TYR A 202 7.45 -15.82 12.04
CA TYR A 202 6.31 -14.98 12.41
C TYR A 202 4.97 -15.65 12.04
N LEU A 203 4.84 -16.26 10.85
CA LEU A 203 3.63 -16.99 10.45
C LEU A 203 3.37 -18.22 11.35
N GLU A 204 4.46 -18.94 11.74
CA GLU A 204 4.37 -20.04 12.72
C GLU A 204 3.85 -19.54 14.08
N ASP A 205 4.33 -18.41 14.56
CA ASP A 205 3.87 -17.78 15.80
C ASP A 205 2.38 -17.42 15.73
N LEU A 206 1.92 -16.82 14.61
CA LEU A 206 0.50 -16.54 14.40
C LEU A 206 -0.34 -17.82 14.43
N ASN A 207 0.10 -18.90 13.77
CA ASN A 207 -0.58 -20.20 13.80
C ASN A 207 -0.64 -20.77 15.21
N SER A 208 0.46 -20.70 15.96
CA SER A 208 0.52 -21.20 17.35
C SER A 208 -0.45 -20.47 18.29
N LYS A 209 -0.65 -19.17 18.05
CA LYS A 209 -1.59 -18.32 18.79
C LYS A 209 -3.03 -18.45 18.31
N GLY A 210 -3.26 -19.16 17.19
CA GLY A 210 -4.58 -19.29 16.57
C GLY A 210 -5.13 -17.98 15.99
N ILE A 211 -4.23 -17.11 15.51
CA ILE A 211 -4.57 -15.86 14.85
C ILE A 211 -4.77 -16.15 13.36
N GLN A 212 -5.88 -15.66 12.80
CA GLN A 212 -6.16 -15.83 11.38
C GLN A 212 -5.37 -14.83 10.53
N TYR A 213 -4.79 -15.31 9.41
CA TYR A 213 -4.17 -14.41 8.46
C TYR A 213 -4.48 -14.77 7.01
N MET A 214 -4.51 -13.74 6.17
CA MET A 214 -4.51 -13.79 4.72
C MET A 214 -3.17 -13.21 4.23
N LEU A 215 -2.47 -13.95 3.37
CA LEU A 215 -1.16 -13.53 2.87
C LEU A 215 -1.17 -13.46 1.36
N SER A 216 -0.91 -12.28 0.80
CA SER A 216 -0.72 -12.05 -0.63
C SER A 216 0.75 -12.16 -1.01
N PHE A 217 1.06 -12.93 -2.07
CA PHE A 217 2.39 -13.07 -2.63
C PHE A 217 2.38 -13.09 -4.15
N ASP A 218 3.59 -13.06 -4.75
CA ASP A 218 3.78 -13.33 -6.17
C ASP A 218 3.11 -14.67 -6.56
N GLY A 219 2.60 -14.70 -7.79
CA GLY A 219 1.96 -15.88 -8.39
C GLY A 219 2.47 -16.10 -9.80
N LYS A 220 1.58 -16.18 -10.79
CA LYS A 220 1.92 -16.53 -12.18
C LYS A 220 1.80 -15.32 -13.11
N ARG A 221 2.66 -15.28 -14.13
CA ARG A 221 2.63 -14.26 -15.21
C ARG A 221 2.72 -14.97 -16.57
N GLY A 222 1.57 -15.28 -17.16
CA GLY A 222 1.53 -16.16 -18.31
C GLY A 222 2.06 -17.55 -17.94
N ASP A 223 3.09 -18.02 -18.65
CA ASP A 223 3.73 -19.32 -18.42
C ASP A 223 4.79 -19.29 -17.31
N ASP A 224 5.20 -18.10 -16.84
CA ASP A 224 6.20 -17.96 -15.77
C ASP A 224 5.54 -18.12 -14.40
N ASP A 225 6.08 -19.01 -13.57
CA ASP A 225 5.66 -19.23 -12.19
C ASP A 225 6.62 -18.57 -11.21
N PHE A 226 6.14 -17.56 -10.49
CA PHE A 226 6.86 -16.83 -9.43
C PHE A 226 6.29 -17.14 -8.05
N THR A 227 5.46 -18.17 -7.95
CA THR A 227 4.84 -18.58 -6.69
C THR A 227 5.91 -18.87 -5.65
N VAL A 228 5.81 -18.21 -4.51
CA VAL A 228 6.70 -18.48 -3.37
C VAL A 228 6.20 -19.75 -2.67
N ALA A 229 7.04 -20.78 -2.64
CA ALA A 229 6.73 -22.01 -1.93
C ALA A 229 6.76 -21.73 -0.41
N LEU A 230 5.59 -21.75 0.22
CA LEU A 230 5.47 -21.73 1.68
C LEU A 230 5.39 -23.16 2.20
N PRO A 231 5.92 -23.45 3.41
CA PRO A 231 5.69 -24.71 4.12
C PRO A 231 4.17 -25.00 4.25
N GLU A 232 3.75 -26.24 3.93
CA GLU A 232 2.33 -26.61 3.88
C GLU A 232 1.62 -26.47 5.24
N GLU A 233 2.36 -26.54 6.34
CA GLU A 233 1.88 -26.36 7.70
C GLU A 233 1.45 -24.93 8.02
N LEU A 234 1.89 -23.94 7.22
CA LEU A 234 1.59 -22.54 7.47
C LEU A 234 0.21 -22.12 6.94
N PHE A 235 -0.35 -22.84 5.99
CA PHE A 235 -1.65 -22.47 5.40
C PHE A 235 -2.57 -23.67 5.24
N LYS A 236 -3.87 -23.41 5.10
CA LYS A 236 -4.90 -24.43 4.79
C LYS A 236 -5.40 -24.34 3.36
N ARG A 237 -5.35 -23.15 2.78
CA ARG A 237 -5.84 -22.86 1.43
C ARG A 237 -4.86 -21.96 0.69
N HIS A 238 -4.62 -22.32 -0.58
CA HIS A 238 -3.89 -21.46 -1.52
C HIS A 238 -4.77 -21.21 -2.75
N VAL A 239 -4.95 -19.96 -3.12
CA VAL A 239 -5.80 -19.51 -4.23
C VAL A 239 -5.00 -18.59 -5.13
N LEU A 240 -5.18 -18.71 -6.45
CA LEU A 240 -4.63 -17.78 -7.42
C LEU A 240 -5.69 -16.74 -7.80
N ILE A 241 -5.39 -15.47 -7.54
CA ILE A 241 -6.32 -14.35 -7.77
C ILE A 241 -5.88 -13.56 -9.00
N PRO A 242 -6.80 -13.25 -9.94
CA PRO A 242 -6.49 -12.42 -11.10
C PRO A 242 -6.09 -11.00 -10.67
N SER A 243 -4.90 -10.57 -11.06
CA SER A 243 -4.37 -9.22 -10.78
C SER A 243 -4.53 -8.25 -11.95
N GLY A 244 -5.15 -8.68 -13.04
CA GLY A 244 -5.30 -7.92 -14.27
C GLY A 244 -4.14 -8.13 -15.24
N ASN A 245 -4.04 -7.28 -16.27
CA ASN A 245 -2.99 -7.39 -17.29
C ASN A 245 -1.72 -6.66 -16.85
N SER A 246 -0.56 -7.27 -17.03
CA SER A 246 0.74 -6.66 -16.77
C SER A 246 0.87 -5.31 -17.52
N SER A 247 0.94 -4.22 -16.76
CA SER A 247 1.08 -2.85 -17.30
C SER A 247 2.36 -2.66 -18.13
N PHE A 248 3.40 -3.41 -17.81
CA PHE A 248 4.73 -3.28 -18.44
C PHE A 248 4.79 -3.90 -19.85
N LYS A 249 4.21 -5.08 -20.04
CA LYS A 249 4.20 -5.77 -21.34
C LYS A 249 3.13 -5.22 -22.30
N LYS A 250 2.09 -4.60 -21.79
CA LYS A 250 1.06 -3.92 -22.59
C LYS A 250 1.62 -2.78 -23.44
N VAL A 251 2.72 -2.15 -22.98
CA VAL A 251 3.40 -1.04 -23.67
C VAL A 251 4.48 -1.57 -24.64
N MET A 252 5.13 -2.68 -24.32
CA MET A 252 6.29 -3.20 -25.08
C MET A 252 5.92 -4.27 -26.12
N ASP A 253 5.04 -5.23 -25.78
CA ASP A 253 4.84 -6.43 -26.63
C ASP A 253 3.40 -6.67 -27.12
N LYS A 254 2.44 -5.80 -26.80
CA LYS A 254 0.99 -5.96 -27.10
C LYS A 254 0.38 -7.31 -26.67
N GLN A 255 1.04 -8.10 -25.83
CA GLN A 255 0.52 -9.36 -25.31
C GLN A 255 -0.26 -9.14 -24.03
N ASN A 256 -1.50 -9.64 -23.98
CA ASN A 256 -2.32 -9.67 -22.76
C ASN A 256 -1.91 -10.88 -21.90
N LEU A 257 -0.82 -10.77 -21.15
CA LEU A 257 -0.46 -11.81 -20.19
C LEU A 257 -1.30 -11.64 -18.92
N GLN A 258 -2.07 -12.66 -18.61
CA GLN A 258 -2.81 -12.74 -17.35
C GLN A 258 -1.80 -12.82 -16.19
N VAL A 259 -1.94 -11.93 -15.22
CA VAL A 259 -1.17 -11.97 -13.98
C VAL A 259 -2.08 -12.52 -12.90
N LEU A 260 -1.61 -13.58 -12.23
CA LEU A 260 -2.24 -14.18 -11.07
C LEU A 260 -1.35 -13.93 -9.88
N GLU A 261 -1.92 -13.57 -8.74
CA GLU A 261 -1.23 -13.46 -7.45
C GLU A 261 -1.71 -14.54 -6.50
N SER A 262 -0.82 -15.01 -5.65
CA SER A 262 -1.14 -16.02 -4.64
C SER A 262 -1.83 -15.37 -3.44
N LEU A 263 -2.89 -16.02 -2.95
CA LEU A 263 -3.51 -15.71 -1.67
C LEU A 263 -3.48 -16.99 -0.82
N TYR A 264 -2.78 -16.93 0.30
CA TYR A 264 -2.72 -18.01 1.30
C TYR A 264 -3.59 -17.65 2.50
N LEU A 265 -4.30 -18.64 3.04
CA LEU A 265 -5.15 -18.51 4.22
C LEU A 265 -4.83 -19.64 5.19
N ASN A 266 -4.74 -19.35 6.47
CA ASN A 266 -4.41 -20.34 7.50
C ASN A 266 -5.63 -21.01 8.16
N TRP A 267 -6.85 -20.82 7.59
CA TRP A 267 -8.09 -21.48 8.04
C TRP A 267 -8.84 -22.21 6.93
#